data_c44a858ef88bab00e041dc47534ea102
#
_entry.id   c44a858ef88bab00e041dc47534ea102
#
_cell.length_a   1.000
_cell.length_b   1.000
_cell.length_c   1.000
_cell.angle_alpha   90.00
_cell.angle_beta   90.00
_cell.angle_gamma   90.00
#
_symmetry.space_group_name_H-M   'P 1'
#
loop_
_entity.id
_entity.type
_entity.pdbx_description
1 polymer ?
#
loop_
_entity_poly.entity_id
_entity_poly.type
_entity_poly.pdbx_seq_one_letter_code
_entity_poly.pdbx_strand_id
1 'polypeptide(L)'
;MKTKYFNKKIAFSQGFTLVEIAIVLVIFGLLLAMFLSPLTAQRDFQNRAKTQVLLNEAKEALLGFAIINGYLPCPDSDAVPNGIEKRKTDGSGSCNADEGTLPWNTLDLDSVDAWNHYFRYRVDATFSNNLLRFTITDAVNTSTIQITGENGALVSTNSRPIAVILSHGTNGFGAKNTIKATPANQEPEPTGADELVNSQITGVQFVSHTPTPQGSANEFDDMLVWISPKVLINRMIVAERLP
;
A
#
# COMPACT_ATOMS: atom_id res chain seq x y z
N MET A 1 78.33 29.91 -39.82
CA MET A 1 77.54 28.85 -39.22
C MET A 1 77.08 29.35 -37.86
N LYS A 2 75.81 29.77 -37.71
CA LYS A 2 75.22 30.24 -36.43
C LYS A 2 74.31 29.18 -35.86
N THR A 3 74.75 28.54 -34.77
CA THR A 3 74.01 27.50 -34.02
C THR A 3 72.96 28.21 -33.15
N LYS A 4 71.61 27.92 -33.41
CA LYS A 4 70.52 28.36 -32.56
C LYS A 4 70.36 27.39 -31.40
N TYR A 5 70.60 27.81 -30.19
CA TYR A 5 70.26 27.06 -28.99
C TYR A 5 68.71 27.21 -28.73
N PHE A 6 68.03 26.05 -28.75
CA PHE A 6 66.61 25.93 -28.38
C PHE A 6 66.53 25.78 -26.85
N ASN A 7 66.07 26.81 -26.17
CA ASN A 7 65.82 26.77 -24.73
C ASN A 7 64.46 26.07 -24.49
N LYS A 8 64.52 24.79 -24.10
CA LYS A 8 63.31 24.01 -23.70
C LYS A 8 62.94 24.41 -22.27
N LYS A 9 61.90 25.22 -22.12
CA LYS A 9 61.29 25.50 -20.80
C LYS A 9 60.74 24.24 -20.22
N ILE A 10 61.34 23.72 -19.13
CA ILE A 10 60.83 22.63 -18.33
C ILE A 10 59.66 23.20 -17.52
N ALA A 11 58.43 22.80 -17.83
CA ALA A 11 57.26 23.13 -17.03
C ALA A 11 57.34 22.26 -15.75
N PHE A 12 57.56 22.90 -14.62
CA PHE A 12 57.40 22.25 -13.31
C PHE A 12 55.92 21.92 -13.10
N SER A 13 55.54 20.65 -13.16
CA SER A 13 54.28 20.19 -12.66
C SER A 13 54.32 20.26 -11.13
N GLN A 14 53.59 21.20 -10.55
CA GLN A 14 53.42 21.25 -9.10
C GLN A 14 52.48 20.09 -8.71
N GLY A 15 53.02 19.16 -7.91
CA GLY A 15 52.22 18.09 -7.30
C GLY A 15 51.33 18.64 -6.17
N PHE A 16 50.18 18.05 -6.00
CA PHE A 16 49.27 18.42 -4.92
C PHE A 16 49.91 18.12 -3.55
N THR A 17 49.72 19.05 -2.61
CA THR A 17 50.14 18.83 -1.22
C THR A 17 49.13 17.90 -0.50
N LEU A 18 49.59 17.18 0.50
CA LEU A 18 48.78 16.26 1.30
C LEU A 18 47.63 17.02 2.01
N VAL A 19 47.89 18.27 2.42
CA VAL A 19 46.90 19.15 3.05
C VAL A 19 45.81 19.57 2.05
N GLU A 20 46.18 19.86 0.80
CA GLU A 20 45.26 20.26 -0.24
C GLU A 20 44.26 19.12 -0.59
N ILE A 21 44.76 17.89 -0.70
CA ILE A 21 43.90 16.71 -0.88
C ILE A 21 43.02 16.48 0.33
N ALA A 22 43.51 16.65 1.58
CA ALA A 22 42.72 16.50 2.78
C ALA A 22 41.56 17.49 2.83
N ILE A 23 41.80 18.76 2.49
CA ILE A 23 40.75 19.79 2.45
C ILE A 23 39.71 19.48 1.37
N VAL A 24 40.14 19.06 0.17
CA VAL A 24 39.25 18.67 -0.92
C VAL A 24 38.35 17.49 -0.50
N LEU A 25 38.91 16.47 0.15
CA LEU A 25 38.11 15.33 0.63
C LEU A 25 37.08 15.72 1.70
N VAL A 26 37.45 16.64 2.61
CA VAL A 26 36.50 17.13 3.62
C VAL A 26 35.35 17.89 2.97
N ILE A 27 35.66 18.81 2.05
CA ILE A 27 34.64 19.60 1.32
C ILE A 27 33.75 18.65 0.48
N PHE A 28 34.37 17.70 -0.22
CA PHE A 28 33.63 16.73 -1.02
C PHE A 28 32.72 15.83 -0.16
N GLY A 29 33.20 15.39 1.02
CA GLY A 29 32.40 14.64 1.98
C GLY A 29 31.20 15.43 2.48
N LEU A 30 31.37 16.71 2.81
CA LEU A 30 30.27 17.60 3.22
C LEU A 30 29.25 17.83 2.10
N LEU A 31 29.72 18.00 0.87
CA LEU A 31 28.84 18.14 -0.30
C LEU A 31 28.04 16.87 -0.55
N LEU A 32 28.68 15.69 -0.50
CA LEU A 32 27.97 14.42 -0.67
C LEU A 32 26.89 14.20 0.40
N ALA A 33 27.18 14.56 1.66
CA ALA A 33 26.20 14.44 2.74
C ALA A 33 24.93 15.28 2.50
N MET A 34 25.08 16.47 1.88
CA MET A 34 23.96 17.33 1.52
C MET A 34 23.06 16.75 0.41
N PHE A 35 23.65 15.96 -0.52
CA PHE A 35 22.90 15.39 -1.65
C PHE A 35 22.19 14.08 -1.33
N LEU A 36 22.59 13.33 -0.29
CA LEU A 36 22.02 12.02 0.02
C LEU A 36 20.63 12.13 0.68
N SER A 37 20.40 13.14 1.50
CA SER A 37 19.15 13.34 2.23
C SER A 37 17.91 13.54 1.34
N PRO A 38 17.92 14.35 0.27
CA PRO A 38 16.75 14.55 -0.59
C PRO A 38 16.39 13.34 -1.45
N LEU A 39 17.32 12.42 -1.72
CA LEU A 39 17.07 11.25 -2.56
C LEU A 39 16.16 10.21 -1.90
N THR A 40 16.26 10.03 -0.59
CA THR A 40 15.41 9.10 0.16
C THR A 40 13.96 9.62 0.21
N ALA A 41 13.78 10.90 0.47
CA ALA A 41 12.46 11.53 0.47
C ALA A 41 11.76 11.48 -0.91
N GLN A 42 12.53 11.66 -1.98
CA GLN A 42 11.99 11.53 -3.34
C GLN A 42 11.53 10.11 -3.65
N ARG A 43 12.28 9.10 -3.22
CA ARG A 43 11.90 7.68 -3.40
C ARG A 43 10.64 7.35 -2.62
N ASP A 44 10.54 7.80 -1.38
CA ASP A 44 9.34 7.56 -0.58
C ASP A 44 8.11 8.22 -1.22
N PHE A 45 8.23 9.45 -1.67
CA PHE A 45 7.15 10.12 -2.40
C PHE A 45 6.73 9.36 -3.66
N GLN A 46 7.69 8.87 -4.46
CA GLN A 46 7.39 8.07 -5.66
C GLN A 46 6.72 6.75 -5.30
N ASN A 47 7.19 6.05 -4.26
CA ASN A 47 6.60 4.80 -3.81
C ASN A 47 5.17 5.01 -3.31
N ARG A 48 4.91 6.06 -2.53
CA ARG A 48 3.55 6.42 -2.10
C ARG A 48 2.64 6.74 -3.29
N ALA A 49 3.12 7.52 -4.26
CA ALA A 49 2.37 7.83 -5.47
C ALA A 49 2.04 6.56 -6.27
N LYS A 50 3.02 5.66 -6.45
CA LYS A 50 2.82 4.36 -7.11
C LYS A 50 1.80 3.51 -6.36
N THR A 51 1.94 3.37 -5.05
CA THR A 51 1.02 2.58 -4.21
C THR A 51 -0.41 3.13 -4.26
N GLN A 52 -0.58 4.46 -4.29
CA GLN A 52 -1.89 5.08 -4.43
C GLN A 52 -2.55 4.73 -5.78
N VAL A 53 -1.77 4.67 -6.86
CA VAL A 53 -2.28 4.21 -8.17
C VAL A 53 -2.72 2.76 -8.09
N LEU A 54 -1.88 1.87 -7.56
CA LEU A 54 -2.19 0.44 -7.40
C LEU A 54 -3.43 0.19 -6.52
N LEU A 55 -3.60 0.94 -5.43
CA LEU A 55 -4.80 0.89 -4.59
C LEU A 55 -6.06 1.29 -5.37
N ASN A 56 -5.97 2.32 -6.21
CA ASN A 56 -7.10 2.74 -7.04
C ASN A 56 -7.40 1.72 -8.16
N GLU A 57 -6.38 1.13 -8.76
CA GLU A 57 -6.54 0.03 -9.73
C GLU A 57 -7.22 -1.17 -9.08
N ALA A 58 -6.80 -1.56 -7.87
CA ALA A 58 -7.43 -2.63 -7.12
C ALA A 58 -8.90 -2.33 -6.82
N LYS A 59 -9.21 -1.10 -6.44
CA LYS A 59 -10.61 -0.66 -6.23
C LYS A 59 -11.44 -0.76 -7.49
N GLU A 60 -10.95 -0.29 -8.64
CA GLU A 60 -11.68 -0.37 -9.91
C GLU A 60 -11.82 -1.83 -10.39
N ALA A 61 -10.81 -2.69 -10.18
CA ALA A 61 -10.90 -4.12 -10.49
C ALA A 61 -11.97 -4.83 -9.64
N LEU A 62 -12.05 -4.52 -8.33
CA LEU A 62 -13.11 -5.03 -7.45
C LEU A 62 -14.50 -4.61 -7.94
N LEU A 63 -14.67 -3.36 -8.34
CA LEU A 63 -15.94 -2.86 -8.90
C LEU A 63 -16.26 -3.56 -10.22
N GLY A 64 -15.27 -3.73 -11.09
CA GLY A 64 -15.41 -4.49 -12.35
C GLY A 64 -15.80 -5.94 -12.12
N PHE A 65 -15.15 -6.61 -11.19
CA PHE A 65 -15.46 -7.98 -10.79
C PHE A 65 -16.91 -8.10 -10.30
N ALA A 66 -17.35 -7.16 -9.45
CA ALA A 66 -18.72 -7.17 -8.94
C ALA A 66 -19.77 -6.94 -10.04
N ILE A 67 -19.49 -6.08 -11.01
CA ILE A 67 -20.37 -5.86 -12.18
C ILE A 67 -20.55 -7.16 -12.99
N ILE A 68 -19.48 -7.91 -13.19
CA ILE A 68 -19.50 -9.15 -13.97
C ILE A 68 -20.19 -10.28 -13.20
N ASN A 69 -19.82 -10.46 -11.93
CA ASN A 69 -20.18 -11.63 -11.13
C ASN A 69 -21.42 -11.41 -10.23
N GLY A 70 -21.76 -10.16 -9.90
CA GLY A 70 -22.86 -9.81 -9.01
C GLY A 70 -22.53 -9.88 -7.52
N TYR A 71 -21.25 -9.99 -7.16
CA TYR A 71 -20.74 -10.00 -5.78
C TYR A 71 -19.25 -9.57 -5.79
N LEU A 72 -18.71 -9.15 -4.64
CA LEU A 72 -17.29 -8.89 -4.46
C LEU A 72 -16.52 -10.19 -4.19
N PRO A 73 -15.27 -10.33 -4.65
CA PRO A 73 -14.49 -11.53 -4.40
C PRO A 73 -14.16 -11.69 -2.92
N CYS A 74 -13.97 -12.92 -2.49
CA CYS A 74 -13.47 -13.21 -1.15
C CYS A 74 -11.99 -12.87 -1.04
N PRO A 75 -11.51 -12.48 0.16
CA PRO A 75 -10.07 -12.37 0.42
C PRO A 75 -9.36 -13.71 0.22
N ASP A 76 -8.08 -13.64 -0.16
CA ASP A 76 -7.19 -14.77 -0.03
C ASP A 76 -6.80 -14.91 1.45
N SER A 77 -7.31 -15.94 2.08
CA SER A 77 -7.10 -16.24 3.50
C SER A 77 -6.11 -17.40 3.73
N ASP A 78 -5.34 -17.77 2.72
CA ASP A 78 -4.32 -18.79 2.85
C ASP A 78 -3.15 -18.29 3.72
N ALA A 79 -2.53 -19.22 4.45
CA ALA A 79 -1.36 -18.90 5.29
C ALA A 79 -0.20 -18.34 4.44
N VAL A 80 0.00 -18.92 3.25
CA VAL A 80 0.87 -18.40 2.21
C VAL A 80 -0.01 -17.86 1.09
N PRO A 81 -0.08 -16.54 0.90
CA PRO A 81 -0.96 -15.96 -0.10
C PRO A 81 -0.63 -16.43 -1.53
N ASN A 82 -1.67 -16.77 -2.27
CA ASN A 82 -1.57 -17.19 -3.67
C ASN A 82 -2.41 -16.30 -4.62
N GLY A 83 -3.14 -15.35 -4.07
CA GLY A 83 -3.96 -14.40 -4.81
C GLY A 83 -5.27 -14.95 -5.35
N ILE A 84 -5.69 -16.12 -4.93
CA ILE A 84 -6.95 -16.72 -5.33
C ILE A 84 -7.98 -16.52 -4.21
N GLU A 85 -9.18 -16.10 -4.57
CA GLU A 85 -10.25 -15.96 -3.59
C GLU A 85 -10.53 -17.26 -2.84
N LYS A 86 -10.79 -17.18 -1.52
CA LYS A 86 -11.03 -18.35 -0.69
C LYS A 86 -12.46 -18.37 -0.16
N ARG A 87 -13.24 -19.36 -0.64
CA ARG A 87 -14.61 -19.59 -0.18
C ARG A 87 -14.71 -20.82 0.69
N LYS A 88 -15.73 -20.84 1.56
CA LYS A 88 -16.08 -22.05 2.31
C LYS A 88 -16.53 -23.17 1.36
N THR A 89 -16.18 -24.38 1.74
CA THR A 89 -16.57 -25.60 1.01
C THR A 89 -17.89 -26.21 1.47
N ASP A 90 -18.59 -25.54 2.38
CA ASP A 90 -19.86 -25.96 2.97
C ASP A 90 -21.11 -25.70 2.10
N GLY A 91 -20.91 -25.11 0.92
CA GLY A 91 -21.98 -24.77 0.00
C GLY A 91 -22.76 -23.50 0.38
N SER A 92 -22.32 -22.74 1.38
CA SER A 92 -22.96 -21.47 1.79
C SER A 92 -22.73 -20.32 0.82
N GLY A 93 -21.74 -20.41 -0.06
CA GLY A 93 -21.29 -19.33 -0.92
C GLY A 93 -20.54 -18.20 -0.18
N SER A 94 -20.30 -18.36 1.11
CA SER A 94 -19.62 -17.37 1.95
C SER A 94 -18.09 -17.44 1.82
N CYS A 95 -17.42 -16.36 2.17
CA CYS A 95 -15.96 -16.34 2.27
C CYS A 95 -15.48 -17.22 3.43
N ASN A 96 -14.29 -17.80 3.28
CA ASN A 96 -13.63 -18.53 4.36
C ASN A 96 -13.26 -17.59 5.52
N ALA A 97 -12.84 -16.36 5.18
CA ALA A 97 -12.66 -15.24 6.10
C ALA A 97 -13.09 -13.93 5.41
N ASP A 98 -13.56 -12.96 6.19
CA ASP A 98 -13.95 -11.66 5.66
C ASP A 98 -12.75 -10.75 5.40
N GLU A 99 -11.56 -11.17 5.82
CA GLU A 99 -10.32 -10.45 5.70
C GLU A 99 -9.14 -11.37 5.39
N GLY A 100 -8.20 -10.84 4.61
CA GLY A 100 -6.98 -11.54 4.17
C GLY A 100 -6.16 -10.65 3.24
N THR A 101 -5.39 -11.24 2.35
CA THR A 101 -4.74 -10.52 1.27
C THR A 101 -5.70 -10.29 0.10
N LEU A 102 -5.45 -9.24 -0.67
CA LEU A 102 -6.19 -8.98 -1.90
C LEU A 102 -6.08 -10.20 -2.82
N PRO A 103 -7.16 -10.71 -3.41
CA PRO A 103 -7.10 -11.86 -4.32
C PRO A 103 -6.62 -11.43 -5.72
N TRP A 104 -5.35 -11.03 -5.83
CA TRP A 104 -4.76 -10.42 -7.02
C TRP A 104 -4.81 -11.31 -8.27
N ASN A 105 -4.61 -12.64 -8.13
CA ASN A 105 -4.75 -13.56 -9.26
C ASN A 105 -6.19 -13.68 -9.76
N THR A 106 -7.18 -13.60 -8.86
CA THR A 106 -8.61 -13.59 -9.23
C THR A 106 -8.97 -12.29 -9.96
N LEU A 107 -8.29 -11.19 -9.66
CA LEU A 107 -8.55 -9.85 -10.19
C LEU A 107 -7.64 -9.47 -11.35
N ASP A 108 -6.63 -10.29 -11.68
CA ASP A 108 -5.58 -10.01 -12.70
C ASP A 108 -4.82 -8.71 -12.41
N LEU A 109 -4.30 -8.58 -11.18
CA LEU A 109 -3.60 -7.42 -10.65
C LEU A 109 -2.18 -7.75 -10.19
N ASP A 110 -1.39 -6.70 -9.94
CA ASP A 110 -0.14 -6.81 -9.20
C ASP A 110 -0.41 -7.23 -7.74
N SER A 111 0.47 -8.09 -7.21
CA SER A 111 0.28 -8.70 -5.89
C SER A 111 0.65 -7.78 -4.72
N VAL A 112 1.56 -6.80 -4.95
CA VAL A 112 2.22 -6.04 -3.87
C VAL A 112 2.23 -4.54 -4.14
N ASP A 113 2.43 -3.79 -3.07
CA ASP A 113 2.67 -2.37 -3.10
C ASP A 113 4.12 -2.03 -3.57
N ALA A 114 4.50 -0.75 -3.50
CA ALA A 114 5.83 -0.29 -3.92
C ALA A 114 6.96 -0.72 -2.97
N TRP A 115 6.66 -1.25 -1.80
CA TRP A 115 7.62 -1.75 -0.79
C TRP A 115 7.65 -3.28 -0.68
N ASN A 116 6.95 -4.01 -1.61
CA ASN A 116 6.82 -5.47 -1.69
C ASN A 116 5.97 -6.09 -0.56
N HIS A 117 5.02 -5.35 -0.02
CA HIS A 117 4.04 -5.86 0.91
C HIS A 117 2.76 -6.22 0.17
N TYR A 118 2.13 -7.35 0.53
CA TYR A 118 0.82 -7.71 0.00
C TYR A 118 -0.24 -6.73 0.48
N PHE A 119 -1.12 -6.33 -0.45
CA PHE A 119 -2.30 -5.55 -0.07
C PHE A 119 -3.22 -6.35 0.83
N ARG A 120 -3.64 -5.75 1.92
CA ARG A 120 -4.66 -6.29 2.79
C ARG A 120 -6.03 -5.92 2.24
N TYR A 121 -6.96 -6.84 2.33
CA TYR A 121 -8.31 -6.68 1.81
C TYR A 121 -9.33 -7.19 2.83
N ARG A 122 -10.32 -6.37 3.12
CA ARG A 122 -11.49 -6.73 3.89
C ARG A 122 -12.75 -6.47 3.10
N VAL A 123 -13.72 -7.37 3.18
CA VAL A 123 -15.02 -7.27 2.51
C VAL A 123 -16.13 -7.62 3.48
N ASP A 124 -17.28 -6.94 3.35
CA ASP A 124 -18.49 -7.28 4.08
C ASP A 124 -19.12 -8.57 3.53
N ALA A 125 -19.54 -9.46 4.44
CA ALA A 125 -20.07 -10.77 4.09
C ALA A 125 -21.32 -10.72 3.20
N THR A 126 -22.16 -9.67 3.35
CA THR A 126 -23.37 -9.47 2.53
C THR A 126 -23.01 -9.25 1.07
N PHE A 127 -21.93 -8.52 0.81
CA PHE A 127 -21.53 -8.14 -0.54
C PHE A 127 -20.59 -9.15 -1.22
N SER A 128 -20.08 -10.11 -0.48
CA SER A 128 -19.13 -11.13 -1.00
C SER A 128 -19.76 -12.52 -1.17
N ASN A 129 -21.01 -12.75 -0.75
CA ASN A 129 -21.67 -14.04 -0.94
C ASN A 129 -22.03 -14.25 -2.41
N ASN A 130 -21.60 -15.36 -3.02
CA ASN A 130 -21.83 -15.62 -4.43
C ASN A 130 -23.18 -16.30 -4.74
N LEU A 131 -23.89 -16.78 -3.71
CA LEU A 131 -25.22 -17.39 -3.83
C LEU A 131 -26.32 -16.42 -3.41
N LEU A 132 -26.14 -15.76 -2.25
CA LEU A 132 -27.04 -14.75 -1.73
C LEU A 132 -26.54 -13.37 -2.18
N ARG A 133 -26.83 -13.04 -3.42
CA ARG A 133 -26.39 -11.76 -4.01
C ARG A 133 -27.06 -10.58 -3.31
N PHE A 134 -26.30 -9.52 -3.10
CA PHE A 134 -26.83 -8.28 -2.55
C PHE A 134 -27.82 -7.60 -3.51
N THR A 135 -28.68 -6.77 -2.96
CA THR A 135 -29.73 -6.02 -3.65
C THR A 135 -29.58 -4.52 -3.42
N ILE A 136 -30.39 -3.70 -4.09
CA ILE A 136 -30.40 -2.24 -3.87
C ILE A 136 -30.71 -1.91 -2.41
N THR A 137 -31.50 -2.71 -1.71
CA THR A 137 -31.88 -2.48 -0.31
C THR A 137 -30.72 -2.71 0.65
N ASP A 138 -29.73 -3.51 0.28
CA ASP A 138 -28.52 -3.77 1.08
C ASP A 138 -27.55 -2.57 1.08
N ALA A 139 -27.79 -1.58 0.20
CA ALA A 139 -27.01 -0.33 0.16
C ALA A 139 -27.08 0.52 1.43
N VAL A 140 -28.08 0.25 2.28
CA VAL A 140 -28.37 1.10 3.44
C VAL A 140 -27.94 0.39 4.72
N ASN A 141 -26.72 0.72 5.22
CA ASN A 141 -26.29 0.44 6.59
C ASN A 141 -26.13 -1.03 7.03
N THR A 142 -25.89 -1.98 6.13
CA THR A 142 -25.66 -3.38 6.51
C THR A 142 -24.21 -3.64 6.94
N SER A 143 -23.24 -2.91 6.40
CA SER A 143 -21.82 -3.12 6.73
C SER A 143 -21.46 -2.68 8.15
N THR A 144 -20.57 -3.42 8.79
CA THR A 144 -19.99 -3.09 10.09
C THR A 144 -18.69 -2.31 9.97
N ILE A 145 -18.08 -2.23 8.78
CA ILE A 145 -16.78 -1.58 8.56
C ILE A 145 -16.88 -0.07 8.81
N GLN A 146 -15.91 0.47 9.56
CA GLN A 146 -15.82 1.89 9.88
C GLN A 146 -14.43 2.43 9.55
N ILE A 147 -14.37 3.67 9.05
CA ILE A 147 -13.13 4.38 8.84
C ILE A 147 -13.15 5.64 9.68
N THR A 148 -12.13 5.78 10.52
CA THR A 148 -11.93 6.93 11.39
C THR A 148 -10.68 7.70 10.97
N GLY A 149 -10.65 8.99 11.25
CA GLY A 149 -9.45 9.83 11.14
C GLY A 149 -8.63 9.81 12.42
N GLU A 150 -7.55 10.59 12.44
CA GLU A 150 -6.58 10.73 13.54
C GLU A 150 -7.22 10.95 14.94
N ASN A 151 -8.34 11.62 15.02
CA ASN A 151 -9.03 11.93 16.28
C ASN A 151 -10.24 11.00 16.56
N GLY A 152 -10.28 9.84 15.92
CA GLY A 152 -11.41 8.92 16.05
C GLY A 152 -12.71 9.38 15.39
N ALA A 153 -12.71 10.52 14.70
CA ALA A 153 -13.87 11.01 13.98
C ALA A 153 -14.15 10.12 12.76
N LEU A 154 -15.42 9.75 12.55
CA LEU A 154 -15.80 8.94 11.40
C LEU A 154 -15.58 9.71 10.10
N VAL A 155 -14.72 9.20 9.22
CA VAL A 155 -14.50 9.72 7.87
C VAL A 155 -15.65 9.29 6.95
N SER A 156 -16.17 8.08 7.13
CA SER A 156 -17.29 7.55 6.37
C SER A 156 -18.63 7.79 7.05
N THR A 157 -19.01 9.05 7.28
CA THR A 157 -20.20 9.43 8.07
C THR A 157 -21.52 9.06 7.41
N ASN A 158 -21.62 9.09 6.09
CA ASN A 158 -22.87 8.93 5.36
C ASN A 158 -23.15 7.51 4.84
N SER A 159 -22.16 6.62 4.90
CA SER A 159 -22.28 5.26 4.39
C SER A 159 -21.07 4.44 4.83
N ARG A 160 -21.32 3.34 5.54
CA ARG A 160 -20.24 2.44 5.94
C ARG A 160 -19.64 1.76 4.72
N PRO A 161 -18.30 1.66 4.63
CA PRO A 161 -17.65 0.92 3.54
C PRO A 161 -18.08 -0.55 3.52
N ILE A 162 -18.13 -1.11 2.33
CA ILE A 162 -18.39 -2.54 2.12
C ILE A 162 -17.12 -3.32 1.81
N ALA A 163 -16.08 -2.63 1.43
CA ALA A 163 -14.76 -3.19 1.25
C ALA A 163 -13.69 -2.14 1.52
N VAL A 164 -12.55 -2.58 2.04
CA VAL A 164 -11.35 -1.78 2.29
C VAL A 164 -10.14 -2.50 1.71
N ILE A 165 -9.27 -1.76 1.04
CA ILE A 165 -7.97 -2.22 0.57
C ILE A 165 -6.93 -1.34 1.25
N LEU A 166 -5.91 -1.95 1.84
CA LEU A 166 -4.89 -1.27 2.64
C LEU A 166 -3.49 -1.72 2.25
N SER A 167 -2.56 -0.77 2.15
CA SER A 167 -1.12 -0.97 2.16
C SER A 167 -0.58 -0.48 3.49
N HIS A 168 0.31 -1.25 4.09
CA HIS A 168 0.98 -0.93 5.35
C HIS A 168 2.21 0.00 5.18
N GLY A 169 2.26 0.73 4.08
CA GLY A 169 3.24 1.80 3.85
C GLY A 169 4.69 1.37 3.87
N THR A 170 5.55 2.33 4.21
CA THR A 170 7.02 2.18 4.15
C THR A 170 7.57 1.28 5.24
N ASN A 171 7.03 1.38 6.46
CA ASN A 171 7.48 0.58 7.60
C ASN A 171 6.97 -0.86 7.55
N GLY A 172 5.84 -1.09 6.86
CA GLY A 172 5.24 -2.40 6.63
C GLY A 172 4.73 -3.10 7.87
N PHE A 173 4.59 -2.43 9.00
CA PHE A 173 4.14 -3.06 10.24
C PHE A 173 2.74 -3.67 10.10
N GLY A 174 2.62 -4.94 10.48
CA GLY A 174 1.38 -5.70 10.32
C GLY A 174 1.16 -6.27 8.92
N ALA A 175 2.01 -5.96 7.95
CA ALA A 175 1.92 -6.48 6.59
C ALA A 175 2.35 -7.95 6.48
N LYS A 176 1.87 -8.62 5.44
CA LYS A 176 2.52 -9.82 4.89
C LYS A 176 3.44 -9.40 3.75
N ASN A 177 4.65 -9.96 3.69
CA ASN A 177 5.60 -9.67 2.61
C ASN A 177 5.93 -10.91 1.76
N THR A 178 6.57 -10.69 0.60
CA THR A 178 6.89 -11.76 -0.35
C THR A 178 8.19 -12.51 -0.03
N ILE A 179 9.02 -12.00 0.88
CA ILE A 179 10.41 -12.43 1.02
C ILE A 179 10.57 -13.55 2.05
N LYS A 180 9.70 -13.61 3.04
CA LYS A 180 9.78 -14.59 4.12
C LYS A 180 8.90 -15.80 3.81
N ALA A 181 9.52 -16.93 3.50
CA ALA A 181 8.84 -18.19 3.18
C ALA A 181 8.36 -18.99 4.41
N THR A 182 8.07 -18.34 5.52
CA THR A 182 7.55 -19.00 6.73
C THR A 182 6.09 -18.64 6.96
N PRO A 183 5.30 -19.44 7.70
CA PRO A 183 3.89 -19.12 7.99
C PRO A 183 3.67 -17.76 8.63
N ALA A 184 4.74 -17.12 9.08
CA ALA A 184 4.80 -15.78 9.63
C ALA A 184 5.47 -14.80 8.66
N ASN A 185 5.12 -14.81 7.38
CA ASN A 185 5.49 -13.69 6.49
C ASN A 185 4.94 -12.34 6.96
N GLN A 186 4.56 -12.29 8.20
CA GLN A 186 4.00 -11.16 8.92
C GLN A 186 5.15 -10.28 9.42
N GLU A 187 5.15 -9.03 9.05
CA GLU A 187 5.98 -8.02 9.68
C GLU A 187 5.54 -7.81 11.14
N PRO A 188 6.41 -7.27 12.01
CA PRO A 188 6.05 -6.99 13.40
C PRO A 188 4.79 -6.15 13.52
N GLU A 189 4.09 -6.29 14.63
CA GLU A 189 2.97 -5.40 14.93
C GLU A 189 3.47 -3.97 15.17
N PRO A 190 2.72 -2.95 14.72
CA PRO A 190 3.05 -1.56 14.98
C PRO A 190 2.93 -1.21 16.46
N THR A 191 3.71 -0.24 16.91
CA THR A 191 3.61 0.35 18.24
C THR A 191 2.68 1.58 18.28
N GLY A 192 2.45 2.22 17.14
CA GLY A 192 1.52 3.32 16.97
C GLY A 192 0.07 2.84 17.10
N ALA A 193 -0.75 3.59 17.84
CA ALA A 193 -2.12 3.18 18.12
C ALA A 193 -2.99 3.07 16.86
N ASP A 194 -2.80 3.98 15.90
CA ASP A 194 -3.61 4.05 14.70
C ASP A 194 -3.23 2.94 13.69
N GLU A 195 -1.94 2.67 13.51
CA GLU A 195 -1.48 1.53 12.71
C GLU A 195 -1.84 0.20 13.37
N LEU A 196 -1.81 0.12 14.71
CA LEU A 196 -2.22 -1.08 15.43
C LEU A 196 -3.68 -1.45 15.13
N VAL A 197 -4.58 -0.46 15.02
CA VAL A 197 -5.96 -0.69 14.58
C VAL A 197 -5.99 -1.29 13.18
N ASN A 198 -5.19 -0.76 12.26
CA ASN A 198 -5.11 -1.22 10.89
C ASN A 198 -4.45 -2.60 10.74
N SER A 199 -3.60 -3.01 11.68
CA SER A 199 -2.94 -4.32 11.66
C SER A 199 -3.81 -5.49 12.15
N GLN A 200 -4.93 -5.22 12.83
CA GLN A 200 -5.78 -6.25 13.43
C GLN A 200 -6.64 -6.98 12.39
N ILE A 201 -6.43 -8.30 12.26
CA ILE A 201 -7.09 -9.16 11.26
C ILE A 201 -8.60 -9.32 11.49
N THR A 202 -9.08 -9.16 12.71
CA THR A 202 -10.51 -9.30 13.05
C THR A 202 -11.22 -7.97 13.26
N GLY A 203 -10.50 -6.86 13.09
CA GLY A 203 -11.03 -5.52 13.29
C GLY A 203 -12.04 -5.13 12.22
N VAL A 204 -13.05 -4.39 12.60
CA VAL A 204 -13.99 -3.74 11.66
C VAL A 204 -13.71 -2.24 11.52
N GLN A 205 -12.75 -1.74 12.29
CA GLN A 205 -12.32 -0.34 12.28
C GLN A 205 -11.00 -0.22 11.53
N PHE A 206 -10.90 0.84 10.76
CA PHE A 206 -9.69 1.26 10.07
C PHE A 206 -9.46 2.74 10.32
N VAL A 207 -8.19 3.14 10.36
CA VAL A 207 -7.79 4.54 10.53
C VAL A 207 -7.20 5.05 9.22
N SER A 208 -7.57 6.27 8.83
CA SER A 208 -7.08 6.93 7.64
C SER A 208 -6.84 8.41 7.92
N HIS A 209 -5.60 8.81 7.90
CA HIS A 209 -5.20 10.22 7.98
C HIS A 209 -3.87 10.48 7.26
N THR A 210 -3.38 11.70 7.32
CA THR A 210 -2.09 12.07 6.73
C THR A 210 -0.94 11.36 7.45
N PRO A 211 0.11 10.93 6.73
CA PRO A 211 1.26 10.28 7.34
C PRO A 211 1.91 11.15 8.40
N THR A 212 2.35 10.53 9.49
CA THR A 212 3.16 11.15 10.53
C THR A 212 4.64 10.79 10.36
N PRO A 213 5.57 11.59 10.92
CA PRO A 213 7.00 11.30 10.78
C PRO A 213 7.39 9.93 11.36
N GLN A 214 8.27 9.24 10.68
CA GLN A 214 8.87 8.00 11.14
C GLN A 214 9.55 8.17 12.50
N GLY A 215 9.33 7.22 13.41
CA GLY A 215 9.86 7.26 14.78
C GLY A 215 9.10 8.17 15.74
N SER A 216 7.97 8.76 15.34
CA SER A 216 7.06 9.45 16.26
C SER A 216 6.31 8.46 17.15
N ALA A 217 5.80 8.92 18.29
CA ALA A 217 5.08 8.08 19.25
C ALA A 217 3.80 7.44 18.65
N ASN A 218 3.21 8.08 17.66
CA ASN A 218 2.08 7.56 16.89
C ASN A 218 2.45 7.66 15.39
N GLU A 219 3.50 6.90 15.01
CA GLU A 219 3.88 6.77 13.60
C GLU A 219 2.72 6.20 12.81
N PHE A 220 2.48 6.78 11.63
CA PHE A 220 1.42 6.34 10.73
C PHE A 220 1.84 6.55 9.29
N ASP A 221 1.90 5.49 8.52
CA ASP A 221 2.21 5.57 7.10
C ASP A 221 1.30 4.72 6.21
N ASP A 222 0.32 4.06 6.81
CA ASP A 222 -0.69 3.25 6.13
C ASP A 222 -1.44 4.05 5.07
N MET A 223 -1.75 3.38 3.98
CA MET A 223 -2.51 3.93 2.86
C MET A 223 -3.72 3.04 2.59
N LEU A 224 -4.91 3.61 2.55
CA LEU A 224 -6.10 2.81 2.29
C LEU A 224 -7.08 3.50 1.34
N VAL A 225 -7.83 2.68 0.64
CA VAL A 225 -8.98 3.06 -0.16
C VAL A 225 -10.16 2.14 0.18
N TRP A 226 -11.37 2.64 -0.04
CA TRP A 226 -12.58 1.86 0.27
C TRP A 226 -13.64 1.98 -0.81
N ILE A 227 -14.56 1.03 -0.79
CA ILE A 227 -15.73 1.01 -1.65
C ILE A 227 -16.95 1.35 -0.79
N SER A 228 -17.66 2.42 -1.15
CA SER A 228 -18.96 2.72 -0.59
C SER A 228 -20.05 1.89 -1.29
N PRO A 229 -21.06 1.38 -0.57
CA PRO A 229 -22.18 0.66 -1.19
C PRO A 229 -22.88 1.49 -2.27
N LYS A 230 -23.01 2.80 -2.07
CA LYS A 230 -23.63 3.70 -3.05
C LYS A 230 -22.85 3.74 -4.37
N VAL A 231 -21.51 3.71 -4.31
CA VAL A 231 -20.66 3.68 -5.51
C VAL A 231 -20.84 2.37 -6.25
N LEU A 232 -20.78 1.23 -5.53
CA LEU A 232 -20.97 -0.09 -6.13
C LEU A 232 -22.34 -0.20 -6.80
N ILE A 233 -23.41 0.11 -6.09
CA ILE A 233 -24.78 0.01 -6.62
C ILE A 233 -24.98 0.91 -7.82
N ASN A 234 -24.52 2.16 -7.76
CA ASN A 234 -24.60 3.06 -8.92
C ASN A 234 -23.88 2.48 -10.15
N ARG A 235 -22.70 1.92 -9.98
CA ARG A 235 -21.96 1.26 -11.06
C ARG A 235 -22.74 0.06 -11.63
N MET A 236 -23.36 -0.74 -10.78
CA MET A 236 -24.14 -1.90 -11.21
C MET A 236 -25.45 -1.52 -11.90
N ILE A 237 -26.13 -0.45 -11.46
CA ILE A 237 -27.32 0.09 -12.13
C ILE A 237 -26.96 0.60 -13.53
N VAL A 238 -25.86 1.38 -13.65
CA VAL A 238 -25.38 1.90 -14.95
C VAL A 238 -25.00 0.74 -15.90
N ALA A 239 -24.51 -0.37 -15.35
CA ALA A 239 -24.17 -1.57 -16.11
C ALA A 239 -25.38 -2.52 -16.34
N GLU A 240 -26.59 -2.11 -15.96
CA GLU A 240 -27.84 -2.90 -16.07
C GLU A 240 -27.78 -4.26 -15.36
N ARG A 241 -27.03 -4.34 -14.24
CA ARG A 241 -26.87 -5.55 -13.43
C ARG A 241 -27.77 -5.58 -12.20
N LEU A 242 -28.27 -4.42 -11.76
CA LEU A 242 -29.31 -4.27 -10.75
C LEU A 242 -30.44 -3.42 -11.35
N PRO A 243 -31.70 -3.77 -11.11
CA PRO A 243 -32.85 -2.98 -11.55
C PRO A 243 -32.94 -1.65 -10.82
#